data_1228561d5e4f1dabce6a31b1468feb10
#
_entry.id   1228561d5e4f1dabce6a31b1468feb10
#
_cell.length_a   1.000
_cell.length_b   1.000
_cell.length_c   1.000
_cell.angle_alpha   90.00
_cell.angle_beta   90.00
_cell.angle_gamma   90.00
#
_symmetry.space_group_name_H-M   'P 1'
#
loop_
_entity.id
_entity.type
_entity.pdbx_description
1 polymer ?
#
loop_
_entity_poly.entity_id
_entity_poly.type
_entity_poly.pdbx_seq_one_letter_code
_entity_poly.pdbx_strand_id
1 'polypeptide(L)'
;MKKLVSVVMALTLAAGCLVGCGGSKEKKDANAFYIGGIGPTTGAAAIYGNAAKNGAQIAIDEINAAGGINGAKIEYRFEDDQNDAEKSINAYNTLKDWGMQILYGTVTTAPCIAVRDKTAQDNLFQITPSASAPDVVQNGNVFQVCFTDPNQGIASAQYIAEHKLAKKIGIIYDSSDVYSSGIEEKFVAEAKNRGLEIVAEEAFTADSKTDFQTQLQKAQDNGAELIFLPIYYQEASIILKQANTMRYAPKFFSADGMDGILTVENFDKKLAEGVMLLTPFAADAQDEATVKFVTTYQDKFGEVPNQFAADGYDAIYAIKAALEKAEATPDMSASDLCEALKPAMTQISIQGLTGGE
;
A
#
# COMPACT_ATOMS: atom_id res chain seq x y z
N MET A 1 0.13 -34.33 67.34
CA MET A 1 0.09 -34.53 65.86
C MET A 1 -0.65 -33.43 65.07
N LYS A 2 -1.46 -32.56 65.67
CA LYS A 2 -2.16 -31.47 64.94
C LYS A 2 -1.35 -30.17 64.71
N LYS A 3 -0.18 -30.00 65.36
CA LYS A 3 0.66 -28.80 65.19
C LYS A 3 1.79 -28.96 64.15
N LEU A 4 2.12 -30.18 63.72
CA LEU A 4 3.14 -30.42 62.70
C LEU A 4 2.61 -30.32 61.27
N VAL A 5 1.31 -30.50 61.07
CA VAL A 5 0.66 -30.43 59.72
C VAL A 5 0.47 -28.98 59.26
N SER A 6 0.31 -28.05 60.21
CA SER A 6 0.13 -26.62 59.88
C SER A 6 1.41 -25.90 59.43
N VAL A 7 2.61 -26.40 59.81
CA VAL A 7 3.88 -25.77 59.40
C VAL A 7 4.33 -26.24 58.01
N VAL A 8 3.98 -27.47 57.65
CA VAL A 8 4.33 -27.98 56.29
C VAL A 8 3.44 -27.36 55.18
N MET A 9 2.19 -26.98 55.56
CA MET A 9 1.26 -26.35 54.58
C MET A 9 1.55 -24.85 54.36
N ALA A 10 2.22 -24.19 55.30
CA ALA A 10 2.65 -22.78 55.16
C ALA A 10 3.93 -22.61 54.35
N LEU A 11 4.78 -23.63 54.27
CA LEU A 11 5.99 -23.59 53.46
C LEU A 11 5.76 -23.92 51.97
N THR A 12 4.68 -24.60 51.62
CA THR A 12 4.30 -24.90 50.23
C THR A 12 3.55 -23.77 49.55
N LEU A 13 2.96 -22.81 50.29
CA LEU A 13 2.33 -21.63 49.70
C LEU A 13 3.31 -20.47 49.45
N ALA A 14 4.48 -20.46 50.03
CA ALA A 14 5.49 -19.41 49.82
C ALA A 14 6.42 -19.67 48.63
N ALA A 15 6.43 -20.89 48.07
CA ALA A 15 7.20 -21.24 46.87
C ALA A 15 6.44 -21.04 45.54
N GLY A 16 5.15 -20.69 45.58
CA GLY A 16 4.26 -20.54 44.41
C GLY A 16 4.16 -19.12 43.84
N CYS A 17 4.74 -18.10 44.47
CA CYS A 17 4.59 -16.69 44.05
C CYS A 17 5.82 -16.07 43.41
N LEU A 18 6.78 -16.87 42.94
CA LEU A 18 7.99 -16.40 42.22
C LEU A 18 8.04 -16.87 40.75
N VAL A 19 6.89 -17.28 40.19
CA VAL A 19 6.75 -17.29 38.73
C VAL A 19 6.34 -15.87 38.32
N GLY A 20 7.32 -14.97 38.41
CA GLY A 20 7.20 -13.61 37.98
C GLY A 20 6.92 -13.57 36.47
N CYS A 21 6.08 -12.66 36.07
CA CYS A 21 5.91 -12.16 34.73
C CYS A 21 7.28 -11.79 34.07
N GLY A 22 8.02 -12.79 33.65
CA GLY A 22 9.07 -12.66 32.67
C GLY A 22 8.37 -12.92 31.35
N GLY A 23 7.91 -11.87 30.65
CA GLY A 23 7.61 -11.97 29.23
C GLY A 23 8.85 -12.57 28.58
N SER A 24 8.74 -13.80 28.11
CA SER A 24 9.78 -14.41 27.29
C SER A 24 9.93 -13.54 26.06
N LYS A 25 10.96 -12.68 26.02
CA LYS A 25 11.38 -12.07 24.76
C LYS A 25 11.60 -13.26 23.82
N GLU A 26 10.83 -13.33 22.75
CA GLU A 26 11.06 -14.28 21.68
C GLU A 26 12.53 -14.19 21.30
N LYS A 27 13.20 -15.33 21.31
CA LYS A 27 14.64 -15.39 21.03
C LYS A 27 14.77 -15.14 19.53
N LYS A 28 15.28 -13.97 19.14
CA LYS A 28 15.50 -13.62 17.74
C LYS A 28 16.39 -14.65 17.07
N ASP A 29 16.05 -15.03 15.83
CA ASP A 29 16.94 -15.78 14.97
C ASP A 29 18.09 -14.84 14.52
N ALA A 30 19.32 -15.17 14.96
CA ALA A 30 20.49 -14.38 14.59
C ALA A 30 20.86 -14.49 13.10
N ASN A 31 20.26 -15.44 12.37
CA ASN A 31 20.48 -15.64 10.94
C ASN A 31 19.24 -15.25 10.12
N ALA A 32 18.59 -14.15 10.48
CA ALA A 32 17.44 -13.63 9.75
C ALA A 32 17.47 -12.10 9.65
N PHE A 33 17.04 -11.58 8.50
CA PHE A 33 16.69 -10.16 8.32
C PHE A 33 15.28 -9.91 8.82
N TYR A 34 15.09 -8.90 9.65
CA TYR A 34 13.80 -8.53 10.24
C TYR A 34 13.15 -7.41 9.44
N ILE A 35 12.16 -7.75 8.63
CA ILE A 35 11.39 -6.80 7.81
C ILE A 35 10.05 -6.55 8.49
N GLY A 36 9.81 -5.30 8.89
CA GLY A 36 8.51 -4.86 9.39
C GLY A 36 7.66 -4.31 8.26
N GLY A 37 6.39 -4.67 8.21
CA GLY A 37 5.41 -4.12 7.26
C GLY A 37 4.37 -3.26 7.96
N ILE A 38 3.91 -2.19 7.31
CA ILE A 38 2.81 -1.33 7.80
C ILE A 38 1.87 -1.02 6.63
N GLY A 39 0.57 -1.15 6.88
CA GLY A 39 -0.48 -0.75 5.94
C GLY A 39 -1.86 -1.07 6.46
N PRO A 40 -2.93 -0.57 5.84
CA PRO A 40 -4.30 -0.76 6.30
C PRO A 40 -4.78 -2.19 6.01
N THR A 41 -4.92 -3.03 7.04
CA THR A 41 -5.51 -4.36 6.92
C THR A 41 -6.96 -4.40 7.40
N THR A 42 -7.42 -3.30 8.01
CA THR A 42 -8.82 -3.07 8.37
C THR A 42 -9.27 -1.66 7.96
N GLY A 43 -10.58 -1.39 7.94
CA GLY A 43 -11.13 -0.09 7.56
C GLY A 43 -11.31 0.09 6.04
N ALA A 44 -11.52 1.35 5.63
CA ALA A 44 -11.94 1.70 4.26
C ALA A 44 -10.87 1.44 3.17
N ALA A 45 -9.60 1.31 3.54
CA ALA A 45 -8.49 1.03 2.62
C ALA A 45 -7.93 -0.40 2.77
N ALA A 46 -8.66 -1.30 3.44
CA ALA A 46 -8.18 -2.64 3.78
C ALA A 46 -7.81 -3.50 2.56
N ILE A 47 -8.46 -3.30 1.42
CA ILE A 47 -8.16 -4.03 0.18
C ILE A 47 -6.71 -3.81 -0.24
N TYR A 48 -6.20 -2.58 -0.15
CA TYR A 48 -4.80 -2.27 -0.51
C TYR A 48 -3.81 -2.95 0.44
N GLY A 49 -3.98 -2.77 1.74
CA GLY A 49 -3.04 -3.28 2.73
C GLY A 49 -3.00 -4.80 2.80
N ASN A 50 -4.16 -5.46 2.68
CA ASN A 50 -4.22 -6.92 2.61
C ASN A 50 -3.54 -7.44 1.34
N ALA A 51 -3.78 -6.81 0.18
CA ALA A 51 -3.14 -7.19 -1.07
C ALA A 51 -1.62 -7.03 -1.00
N ALA A 52 -1.13 -5.87 -0.57
CA ALA A 52 0.31 -5.59 -0.42
C ALA A 52 0.99 -6.56 0.56
N LYS A 53 0.37 -6.81 1.73
CA LYS A 53 0.83 -7.81 2.70
C LYS A 53 0.91 -9.21 2.10
N ASN A 54 -0.11 -9.62 1.38
CA ASN A 54 -0.19 -10.96 0.80
C ASN A 54 0.83 -11.15 -0.33
N GLY A 55 1.03 -10.14 -1.20
CA GLY A 55 2.05 -10.16 -2.23
C GLY A 55 3.46 -10.24 -1.65
N ALA A 56 3.74 -9.42 -0.63
CA ALA A 56 5.01 -9.48 0.10
C ALA A 56 5.25 -10.86 0.73
N GLN A 57 4.22 -11.48 1.31
CA GLN A 57 4.32 -12.81 1.91
C GLN A 57 4.68 -13.89 0.88
N ILE A 58 4.13 -13.82 -0.34
CA ILE A 58 4.49 -14.76 -1.42
C ILE A 58 5.98 -14.61 -1.76
N ALA A 59 6.46 -13.37 -1.95
CA ALA A 59 7.87 -13.12 -2.26
C ALA A 59 8.79 -13.63 -1.15
N ILE A 60 8.44 -13.37 0.12
CA ILE A 60 9.21 -13.84 1.28
C ILE A 60 9.25 -15.36 1.34
N ASP A 61 8.13 -16.03 1.13
CA ASP A 61 8.07 -17.50 1.12
C ASP A 61 8.94 -18.08 0.02
N GLU A 62 8.92 -17.52 -1.20
CA GLU A 62 9.76 -17.92 -2.33
C GLU A 62 11.24 -17.72 -2.02
N ILE A 63 11.62 -16.56 -1.50
CA ILE A 63 13.01 -16.24 -1.15
C ILE A 63 13.51 -17.18 -0.06
N ASN A 64 12.73 -17.39 0.99
CA ASN A 64 13.10 -18.27 2.10
C ASN A 64 13.22 -19.74 1.65
N ALA A 65 12.33 -20.19 0.75
CA ALA A 65 12.39 -21.53 0.16
C ALA A 65 13.62 -21.73 -0.74
N ALA A 66 14.08 -20.65 -1.40
CA ALA A 66 15.28 -20.65 -2.23
C ALA A 66 16.60 -20.54 -1.43
N GLY A 67 16.56 -20.50 -0.10
CA GLY A 67 17.73 -20.43 0.76
C GLY A 67 17.98 -19.06 1.40
N GLY A 68 17.06 -18.13 1.25
CA GLY A 68 17.12 -16.79 1.85
C GLY A 68 18.00 -15.81 1.05
N ILE A 69 18.38 -14.72 1.68
CA ILE A 69 19.25 -13.67 1.14
C ILE A 69 20.64 -13.85 1.75
N ASN A 70 21.66 -14.09 0.92
CA ASN A 70 23.02 -14.38 1.39
C ASN A 70 23.05 -15.54 2.43
N GLY A 71 22.12 -16.50 2.34
CA GLY A 71 21.99 -17.63 3.26
C GLY A 71 21.21 -17.33 4.55
N ALA A 72 20.70 -16.12 4.73
CA ALA A 72 19.87 -15.73 5.86
C ALA A 72 18.39 -15.66 5.45
N LYS A 73 17.49 -16.05 6.37
CA LYS A 73 16.05 -15.99 6.15
C LYS A 73 15.52 -14.56 6.32
N ILE A 74 14.30 -14.33 5.85
CA ILE A 74 13.50 -13.15 6.17
C ILE A 74 12.50 -13.54 7.26
N GLU A 75 12.51 -12.81 8.37
CA GLU A 75 11.44 -12.77 9.37
C GLU A 75 10.57 -11.55 9.09
N TYR A 76 9.24 -11.75 9.03
CA TYR A 76 8.30 -10.73 8.60
C TYR A 76 7.17 -10.55 9.60
N ARG A 77 6.89 -9.31 9.94
CA ARG A 77 5.76 -8.92 10.77
C ARG A 77 5.06 -7.72 10.18
N PHE A 78 3.71 -7.76 10.11
CA PHE A 78 2.90 -6.68 9.53
C PHE A 78 1.93 -6.11 10.55
N GLU A 79 1.89 -4.78 10.66
CA GLU A 79 1.02 -4.04 11.58
C GLU A 79 -0.03 -3.23 10.79
N ASP A 80 -1.25 -3.19 11.34
CA ASP A 80 -2.38 -2.46 10.77
C ASP A 80 -2.35 -0.98 11.17
N ASP A 81 -2.34 -0.08 10.20
CA ASP A 81 -2.42 1.37 10.42
C ASP A 81 -3.82 1.95 10.16
N GLN A 82 -4.75 1.17 9.63
CA GLN A 82 -6.11 1.59 9.29
C GLN A 82 -6.17 2.84 8.37
N ASN A 83 -5.13 3.10 7.60
CA ASN A 83 -4.95 4.32 6.80
C ASN A 83 -4.95 5.61 7.65
N ASP A 84 -4.38 5.55 8.85
CA ASP A 84 -4.32 6.64 9.82
C ASP A 84 -2.87 6.96 10.18
N ALA A 85 -2.51 8.26 10.09
CA ALA A 85 -1.13 8.72 10.30
C ALA A 85 -0.61 8.47 11.74
N GLU A 86 -1.46 8.62 12.77
CA GLU A 86 -1.08 8.39 14.16
C GLU A 86 -0.90 6.91 14.45
N LYS A 87 -1.82 6.07 13.92
CA LYS A 87 -1.71 4.61 14.05
C LYS A 87 -0.49 4.06 13.32
N SER A 88 -0.12 4.63 12.17
CA SER A 88 1.10 4.23 11.47
C SER A 88 2.37 4.52 12.26
N ILE A 89 2.43 5.64 12.98
CA ILE A 89 3.53 5.93 13.91
C ILE A 89 3.56 4.92 15.07
N ASN A 90 2.41 4.55 15.61
CA ASN A 90 2.32 3.54 16.66
C ASN A 90 2.74 2.14 16.17
N ALA A 91 2.33 1.76 14.96
CA ALA A 91 2.74 0.54 14.29
C ALA A 91 4.28 0.52 14.07
N TYR A 92 4.86 1.63 13.61
CA TYR A 92 6.30 1.79 13.47
C TYR A 92 7.04 1.54 14.79
N ASN A 93 6.59 2.15 15.89
CA ASN A 93 7.21 1.96 17.21
C ASN A 93 7.10 0.49 17.67
N THR A 94 5.97 -0.17 17.43
CA THR A 94 5.77 -1.59 17.74
C THR A 94 6.76 -2.48 16.97
N LEU A 95 6.95 -2.22 15.68
CA LEU A 95 7.92 -2.96 14.86
C LEU A 95 9.37 -2.65 15.25
N LYS A 96 9.68 -1.42 15.62
CA LYS A 96 10.99 -1.04 16.14
C LYS A 96 11.32 -1.80 17.44
N ASP A 97 10.35 -1.91 18.37
CA ASP A 97 10.51 -2.68 19.60
C ASP A 97 10.65 -4.19 19.34
N TRP A 98 10.01 -4.71 18.28
CA TRP A 98 10.24 -6.08 17.81
C TRP A 98 11.65 -6.25 17.25
N GLY A 99 12.31 -5.15 16.85
CA GLY A 99 13.66 -5.07 16.33
C GLY A 99 13.73 -5.19 14.81
N MET A 100 12.78 -4.59 14.15
CA MET A 100 12.79 -4.37 12.70
C MET A 100 14.10 -3.71 12.26
N GLN A 101 14.64 -4.19 11.12
CA GLN A 101 15.84 -3.64 10.50
C GLN A 101 15.51 -2.85 9.20
N ILE A 102 14.43 -3.22 8.53
CA ILE A 102 13.96 -2.63 7.27
C ILE A 102 12.46 -2.44 7.38
N LEU A 103 11.95 -1.26 6.97
CA LEU A 103 10.53 -1.00 6.87
C LEU A 103 10.04 -1.20 5.44
N TYR A 104 9.07 -2.08 5.26
CA TYR A 104 8.22 -2.22 4.09
C TYR A 104 6.89 -1.49 4.33
N GLY A 105 6.66 -0.38 3.62
CA GLY A 105 5.44 0.42 3.81
C GLY A 105 5.74 1.90 4.12
N THR A 106 4.73 2.73 4.49
CA THR A 106 3.34 2.23 4.52
C THR A 106 2.76 2.13 3.10
N VAL A 107 1.57 1.55 2.99
CA VAL A 107 0.90 1.28 1.70
C VAL A 107 0.27 2.55 1.12
N THR A 108 -0.28 3.44 1.96
CA THR A 108 -0.98 4.66 1.54
C THR A 108 -0.15 5.92 1.83
N THR A 109 -0.40 7.00 1.09
CA THR A 109 0.45 8.20 1.04
C THR A 109 0.53 8.95 2.37
N ALA A 110 -0.58 9.35 2.97
CA ALA A 110 -0.57 10.17 4.19
C ALA A 110 0.08 9.46 5.40
N PRO A 111 -0.20 8.18 5.69
CA PRO A 111 0.54 7.38 6.67
C PRO A 111 2.03 7.27 6.36
N CYS A 112 2.42 7.13 5.09
CA CYS A 112 3.82 7.01 4.69
C CYS A 112 4.60 8.31 4.96
N ILE A 113 4.01 9.46 4.66
CA ILE A 113 4.56 10.77 5.00
C ILE A 113 4.77 10.92 6.50
N ALA A 114 3.81 10.46 7.31
CA ALA A 114 3.93 10.54 8.77
C ALA A 114 5.06 9.66 9.34
N VAL A 115 5.32 8.50 8.75
CA VAL A 115 6.34 7.55 9.22
C VAL A 115 7.73 7.88 8.67
N ARG A 116 7.87 8.44 7.45
CA ARG A 116 9.16 8.73 6.82
C ARG A 116 10.10 9.58 7.69
N ASP A 117 9.55 10.54 8.44
CA ASP A 117 10.36 11.40 9.30
C ASP A 117 10.89 10.64 10.53
N LYS A 118 10.17 9.60 10.98
CA LYS A 118 10.62 8.69 12.03
C LYS A 118 11.74 7.78 11.53
N THR A 119 11.57 7.20 10.33
CA THR A 119 12.62 6.37 9.73
C THR A 119 13.89 7.17 9.44
N ALA A 120 13.76 8.44 9.03
CA ALA A 120 14.90 9.33 8.82
C ALA A 120 15.63 9.65 10.14
N GLN A 121 14.89 9.94 11.24
CA GLN A 121 15.47 10.20 12.56
C GLN A 121 16.23 8.98 13.10
N ASP A 122 15.72 7.78 12.85
CA ASP A 122 16.32 6.54 13.30
C ASP A 122 17.38 5.98 12.33
N ASN A 123 17.59 6.65 11.18
CA ASN A 123 18.40 6.17 10.07
C ASN A 123 18.04 4.72 9.68
N LEU A 124 16.75 4.46 9.41
CA LEU A 124 16.20 3.17 9.07
C LEU A 124 15.75 3.18 7.61
N PHE A 125 16.13 2.17 6.84
CA PHE A 125 15.73 2.03 5.43
C PHE A 125 14.24 1.75 5.31
N GLN A 126 13.59 2.46 4.40
CA GLN A 126 12.16 2.31 4.11
C GLN A 126 11.92 2.18 2.61
N ILE A 127 11.03 1.25 2.23
CA ILE A 127 10.49 1.15 0.87
C ILE A 127 8.99 0.99 0.93
N THR A 128 8.26 1.82 0.18
CA THR A 128 6.82 1.69 0.06
C THR A 128 6.44 0.99 -1.23
N PRO A 129 5.45 0.08 -1.21
CA PRO A 129 4.91 -0.52 -2.44
C PRO A 129 4.12 0.49 -3.27
N SER A 130 3.31 1.37 -2.64
CA SER A 130 2.26 2.09 -3.33
C SER A 130 1.95 3.51 -2.83
N ALA A 131 2.63 4.01 -1.80
CA ALA A 131 2.49 5.42 -1.43
C ALA A 131 3.14 6.29 -2.51
N SER A 132 2.35 7.07 -3.25
CA SER A 132 2.68 7.56 -4.58
C SER A 132 2.99 9.07 -4.68
N ALA A 133 2.73 9.85 -3.62
CA ALA A 133 3.09 11.27 -3.63
C ALA A 133 4.61 11.48 -3.65
N PRO A 134 5.13 12.49 -4.40
CA PRO A 134 6.55 12.81 -4.43
C PRO A 134 7.16 13.09 -3.05
N ASP A 135 6.34 13.60 -2.13
CA ASP A 135 6.75 13.91 -0.77
C ASP A 135 7.16 12.68 0.05
N VAL A 136 6.72 11.49 -0.33
CA VAL A 136 7.06 10.22 0.32
C VAL A 136 8.57 9.98 0.34
N VAL A 137 9.25 10.29 -0.74
CA VAL A 137 10.70 10.03 -0.94
C VAL A 137 11.60 11.24 -0.68
N GLN A 138 11.13 12.27 0.00
CA GLN A 138 11.93 13.46 0.30
C GLN A 138 13.18 13.17 1.14
N ASN A 139 13.10 12.18 2.03
CA ASN A 139 14.22 11.75 2.84
C ASN A 139 14.98 10.64 2.10
N GLY A 140 16.27 10.77 1.93
CA GLY A 140 17.10 9.87 1.11
C GLY A 140 17.21 8.41 1.59
N ASN A 141 16.50 8.04 2.65
CA ASN A 141 16.36 6.67 3.16
C ASN A 141 15.05 5.99 2.76
N VAL A 142 14.17 6.69 2.01
CA VAL A 142 12.86 6.18 1.57
C VAL A 142 12.85 6.00 0.06
N PHE A 143 12.38 4.85 -0.39
CA PHE A 143 12.21 4.47 -1.80
C PHE A 143 10.76 4.08 -2.05
N GLN A 144 10.31 4.15 -3.30
CA GLN A 144 8.98 3.73 -3.72
C GLN A 144 9.05 2.89 -5.01
N VAL A 145 8.19 1.88 -5.10
CA VAL A 145 8.06 1.00 -6.27
C VAL A 145 7.06 1.57 -7.26
N CYS A 146 5.94 2.07 -6.76
CA CYS A 146 4.84 2.57 -7.59
C CYS A 146 5.20 3.83 -8.41
N PHE A 147 4.46 4.06 -9.47
CA PHE A 147 4.51 5.33 -10.21
C PHE A 147 3.87 6.48 -9.41
N THR A 148 4.35 7.71 -9.64
CA THR A 148 4.00 8.86 -8.81
C THR A 148 2.66 9.51 -9.18
N ASP A 149 2.03 10.21 -8.23
CA ASP A 149 0.79 10.97 -8.45
C ASP A 149 0.87 11.94 -9.64
N PRO A 150 1.95 12.73 -9.82
CA PRO A 150 2.11 13.56 -11.00
C PRO A 150 2.05 12.76 -12.31
N ASN A 151 2.69 11.59 -12.35
CA ASN A 151 2.69 10.74 -13.54
C ASN A 151 1.29 10.16 -13.80
N GLN A 152 0.55 9.79 -12.76
CA GLN A 152 -0.82 9.31 -12.88
C GLN A 152 -1.74 10.36 -13.48
N GLY A 153 -1.70 11.60 -12.96
CA GLY A 153 -2.50 12.71 -13.48
C GLY A 153 -2.17 13.04 -14.93
N ILE A 154 -0.89 13.17 -15.24
CA ILE A 154 -0.42 13.48 -16.59
C ILE A 154 -0.81 12.37 -17.58
N ALA A 155 -0.48 11.11 -17.28
CA ALA A 155 -0.76 9.97 -18.16
C ALA A 155 -2.26 9.79 -18.40
N SER A 156 -3.10 9.99 -17.38
CA SER A 156 -4.56 9.92 -17.50
C SER A 156 -5.11 10.97 -18.48
N ALA A 157 -4.68 12.22 -18.35
CA ALA A 157 -5.10 13.30 -19.25
C ALA A 157 -4.62 13.06 -20.69
N GLN A 158 -3.38 12.59 -20.85
CA GLN A 158 -2.81 12.24 -22.15
C GLN A 158 -3.62 11.11 -22.81
N TYR A 159 -3.88 10.04 -22.09
CA TYR A 159 -4.61 8.89 -22.60
C TYR A 159 -6.03 9.28 -23.05
N ILE A 160 -6.75 10.05 -22.22
CA ILE A 160 -8.11 10.53 -22.53
C ILE A 160 -8.10 11.36 -23.81
N ALA A 161 -7.14 12.26 -23.98
CA ALA A 161 -7.02 13.13 -25.15
C ALA A 161 -6.62 12.36 -26.42
N GLU A 162 -5.58 11.53 -26.34
CA GLU A 162 -5.03 10.78 -27.48
C GLU A 162 -6.02 9.76 -28.01
N HIS A 163 -6.75 9.08 -27.13
CA HIS A 163 -7.80 8.12 -27.52
C HIS A 163 -9.16 8.77 -27.75
N LYS A 164 -9.26 10.09 -27.61
CA LYS A 164 -10.51 10.87 -27.84
C LYS A 164 -11.69 10.30 -27.05
N LEU A 165 -11.44 9.93 -25.81
CA LEU A 165 -12.46 9.31 -24.97
C LEU A 165 -13.59 10.29 -24.64
N ALA A 166 -13.26 11.55 -24.40
CA ALA A 166 -14.19 12.64 -24.15
C ALA A 166 -13.49 13.99 -24.40
N LYS A 167 -14.28 15.05 -24.55
CA LYS A 167 -13.78 16.42 -24.62
C LYS A 167 -14.11 17.21 -23.35
N LYS A 168 -15.30 16.97 -22.79
CA LYS A 168 -15.78 17.62 -21.57
C LYS A 168 -15.63 16.70 -20.38
N ILE A 169 -14.80 17.10 -19.41
CA ILE A 169 -14.38 16.28 -18.27
C ILE A 169 -14.96 16.88 -16.99
N GLY A 170 -15.60 16.04 -16.19
CA GLY A 170 -15.85 16.30 -14.78
C GLY A 170 -14.78 15.63 -13.93
N ILE A 171 -14.44 16.22 -12.80
CA ILE A 171 -13.52 15.65 -11.81
C ILE A 171 -14.25 15.61 -10.47
N ILE A 172 -14.13 14.49 -9.74
CA ILE A 172 -14.56 14.39 -8.34
C ILE A 172 -13.36 13.85 -7.55
N TYR A 173 -12.88 14.62 -6.56
CA TYR A 173 -11.65 14.32 -5.85
C TYR A 173 -11.74 14.64 -4.36
N ASP A 174 -10.89 14.01 -3.54
CA ASP A 174 -10.74 14.29 -2.12
C ASP A 174 -9.70 15.40 -1.90
N SER A 175 -10.16 16.62 -1.61
CA SER A 175 -9.25 17.75 -1.37
C SER A 175 -8.53 17.68 -0.02
N SER A 176 -8.89 16.77 0.85
CA SER A 176 -8.23 16.51 2.13
C SER A 176 -7.17 15.41 2.09
N ASP A 177 -7.07 14.71 0.95
CA ASP A 177 -6.09 13.64 0.73
C ASP A 177 -4.98 14.09 -0.23
N VAL A 178 -3.72 13.93 0.20
CA VAL A 178 -2.53 14.32 -0.58
C VAL A 178 -2.43 13.54 -1.89
N TYR A 179 -2.76 12.23 -1.88
CA TYR A 179 -2.81 11.38 -3.06
C TYR A 179 -3.81 11.94 -4.10
N SER A 180 -5.06 12.12 -3.69
CA SER A 180 -6.15 12.53 -4.56
C SER A 180 -5.93 13.93 -5.15
N SER A 181 -5.56 14.90 -4.31
CA SER A 181 -5.31 16.28 -4.73
C SER A 181 -4.04 16.40 -5.59
N GLY A 182 -3.01 15.59 -5.32
CA GLY A 182 -1.79 15.57 -6.12
C GLY A 182 -2.00 15.09 -7.55
N ILE A 183 -2.82 14.06 -7.75
CA ILE A 183 -3.20 13.57 -9.08
C ILE A 183 -4.09 14.59 -9.80
N GLU A 184 -5.09 15.12 -9.10
CA GLU A 184 -6.04 16.11 -9.65
C GLU A 184 -5.30 17.33 -10.19
N GLU A 185 -4.41 17.96 -9.43
CA GLU A 185 -3.61 19.13 -9.83
C GLU A 185 -2.89 18.90 -11.16
N LYS A 186 -2.24 17.76 -11.31
CA LYS A 186 -1.45 17.44 -12.51
C LYS A 186 -2.33 17.03 -13.69
N PHE A 187 -3.46 16.36 -13.42
CA PHE A 187 -4.45 16.07 -14.43
C PHE A 187 -5.02 17.35 -15.02
N VAL A 188 -5.45 18.31 -14.21
CA VAL A 188 -6.03 19.59 -14.66
C VAL A 188 -5.02 20.37 -15.50
N ALA A 189 -3.78 20.44 -15.06
CA ALA A 189 -2.71 21.13 -15.80
C ALA A 189 -2.49 20.51 -17.18
N GLU A 190 -2.37 19.18 -17.26
CA GLU A 190 -2.13 18.47 -18.53
C GLU A 190 -3.39 18.42 -19.40
N ALA A 191 -4.57 18.29 -18.84
CA ALA A 191 -5.84 18.35 -19.56
C ALA A 191 -5.95 19.68 -20.35
N LYS A 192 -5.58 20.80 -19.74
CA LYS A 192 -5.52 22.09 -20.40
C LYS A 192 -4.52 22.11 -21.57
N ASN A 193 -3.34 21.53 -21.39
CA ASN A 193 -2.32 21.43 -22.46
C ASN A 193 -2.82 20.58 -23.65
N ARG A 194 -3.65 19.57 -23.38
CA ARG A 194 -4.22 18.67 -24.38
C ARG A 194 -5.53 19.16 -24.99
N GLY A 195 -6.03 20.31 -24.55
CA GLY A 195 -7.27 20.90 -25.07
C GLY A 195 -8.55 20.17 -24.58
N LEU A 196 -8.47 19.45 -23.47
CA LEU A 196 -9.63 18.95 -22.74
C LEU A 196 -10.29 20.10 -21.97
N GLU A 197 -11.61 20.08 -21.89
CA GLU A 197 -12.41 21.09 -21.21
C GLU A 197 -12.87 20.55 -19.85
N ILE A 198 -12.35 21.10 -18.75
CA ILE A 198 -12.82 20.78 -17.41
C ILE A 198 -14.10 21.57 -17.16
N VAL A 199 -15.24 20.90 -17.16
CA VAL A 199 -16.56 21.53 -17.01
C VAL A 199 -17.11 21.45 -15.59
N ALA A 200 -16.57 20.56 -14.76
CA ALA A 200 -16.87 20.44 -13.36
C ALA A 200 -15.62 19.94 -12.62
N GLU A 201 -15.28 20.59 -11.52
CA GLU A 201 -14.17 20.24 -10.63
C GLU A 201 -14.72 20.30 -9.21
N GLU A 202 -15.08 19.12 -8.69
CA GLU A 202 -15.90 19.00 -7.50
C GLU A 202 -15.13 18.25 -6.41
N ALA A 203 -14.87 18.98 -5.31
CA ALA A 203 -14.19 18.43 -4.17
C ALA A 203 -15.15 17.78 -3.16
N PHE A 204 -14.63 16.83 -2.41
CA PHE A 204 -15.16 16.39 -1.12
C PHE A 204 -14.02 16.32 -0.10
N THR A 205 -14.33 16.00 1.15
CA THR A 205 -13.34 15.87 2.23
C THR A 205 -13.61 14.61 3.05
N ALA A 206 -12.71 14.28 3.96
CA ALA A 206 -12.82 13.14 4.87
C ALA A 206 -14.18 13.04 5.58
N ASP A 207 -14.84 14.20 5.85
CA ASP A 207 -16.13 14.30 6.55
C ASP A 207 -17.35 14.11 5.64
N SER A 208 -17.16 14.00 4.30
CA SER A 208 -18.26 13.99 3.31
C SER A 208 -18.12 12.86 2.26
N LYS A 209 -17.68 11.67 2.71
CA LYS A 209 -17.35 10.50 1.85
C LYS A 209 -18.52 9.57 1.52
N THR A 210 -19.76 9.94 1.79
CA THR A 210 -20.92 9.03 1.69
C THR A 210 -22.00 9.47 0.72
N ASP A 211 -21.97 10.73 0.29
CA ASP A 211 -22.95 11.28 -0.66
C ASP A 211 -22.28 12.23 -1.66
N PHE A 212 -22.38 11.87 -2.94
CA PHE A 212 -21.78 12.56 -4.07
C PHE A 212 -22.83 13.05 -5.10
N GLN A 213 -24.12 13.02 -4.74
CA GLN A 213 -25.19 13.38 -5.67
C GLN A 213 -25.06 14.81 -6.15
N THR A 214 -24.64 15.74 -5.27
CA THR A 214 -24.44 17.15 -5.63
C THR A 214 -23.32 17.30 -6.66
N GLN A 215 -22.19 16.64 -6.48
CA GLN A 215 -21.04 16.65 -7.39
C GLN A 215 -21.41 16.05 -8.74
N LEU A 216 -22.09 14.90 -8.71
CA LEU A 216 -22.58 14.23 -9.93
C LEU A 216 -23.61 15.10 -10.68
N GLN A 217 -24.54 15.76 -9.97
CA GLN A 217 -25.53 16.62 -10.60
C GLN A 217 -24.89 17.83 -11.29
N LYS A 218 -23.89 18.47 -10.66
CA LYS A 218 -23.16 19.58 -11.29
C LYS A 218 -22.40 19.13 -12.54
N ALA A 219 -21.74 17.96 -12.47
CA ALA A 219 -21.07 17.40 -13.64
C ALA A 219 -22.05 17.12 -14.78
N GLN A 220 -23.23 16.56 -14.48
CA GLN A 220 -24.28 16.29 -15.44
C GLN A 220 -24.83 17.59 -16.04
N ASP A 221 -25.18 18.58 -15.25
CA ASP A 221 -25.73 19.87 -15.69
C ASP A 221 -24.75 20.64 -16.57
N ASN A 222 -23.45 20.52 -16.32
CA ASN A 222 -22.40 21.12 -17.14
C ASN A 222 -22.02 20.26 -18.37
N GLY A 223 -22.64 19.10 -18.55
CA GLY A 223 -22.48 18.24 -19.71
C GLY A 223 -21.16 17.48 -19.76
N ALA A 224 -20.63 17.06 -18.60
CA ALA A 224 -19.46 16.19 -18.56
C ALA A 224 -19.73 14.85 -19.26
N GLU A 225 -18.87 14.49 -20.19
CA GLU A 225 -18.93 13.26 -20.99
C GLU A 225 -18.17 12.11 -20.31
N LEU A 226 -17.18 12.48 -19.50
CA LEU A 226 -16.35 11.59 -18.70
C LEU A 226 -16.12 12.20 -17.32
N ILE A 227 -16.18 11.36 -16.28
CA ILE A 227 -15.81 11.72 -14.92
C ILE A 227 -14.46 11.07 -14.60
N PHE A 228 -13.47 11.91 -14.27
CA PHE A 228 -12.19 11.47 -13.73
C PHE A 228 -12.27 11.38 -12.21
N LEU A 229 -11.86 10.24 -11.65
CA LEU A 229 -11.96 9.88 -10.24
C LEU A 229 -10.57 9.54 -9.66
N PRO A 230 -9.72 10.52 -9.33
CA PRO A 230 -8.45 10.26 -8.65
C PRO A 230 -8.69 10.01 -7.15
N ILE A 231 -9.39 8.93 -6.81
CA ILE A 231 -9.87 8.60 -5.47
C ILE A 231 -9.77 7.11 -5.20
N TYR A 232 -9.96 6.72 -3.94
CA TYR A 232 -9.94 5.32 -3.53
C TYR A 232 -11.21 4.57 -3.91
N TYR A 233 -11.10 3.24 -3.98
CA TYR A 233 -12.18 2.34 -4.45
C TYR A 233 -13.47 2.46 -3.66
N GLN A 234 -13.41 2.78 -2.36
CA GLN A 234 -14.59 2.87 -1.50
C GLN A 234 -15.51 4.00 -1.96
N GLU A 235 -14.99 5.21 -2.09
CA GLU A 235 -15.73 6.39 -2.56
C GLU A 235 -16.14 6.21 -4.03
N ALA A 236 -15.25 5.65 -4.86
CA ALA A 236 -15.57 5.36 -6.26
C ALA A 236 -16.77 4.41 -6.38
N SER A 237 -16.86 3.38 -5.55
CA SER A 237 -17.99 2.44 -5.53
C SER A 237 -19.32 3.12 -5.22
N ILE A 238 -19.31 4.09 -4.32
CA ILE A 238 -20.49 4.91 -3.97
C ILE A 238 -20.88 5.82 -5.12
N ILE A 239 -19.90 6.49 -5.74
CA ILE A 239 -20.12 7.37 -6.91
C ILE A 239 -20.76 6.59 -8.05
N LEU A 240 -20.23 5.43 -8.42
CA LEU A 240 -20.79 4.60 -9.49
C LEU A 240 -22.24 4.18 -9.19
N LYS A 241 -22.52 3.79 -7.94
CA LYS A 241 -23.88 3.43 -7.50
C LYS A 241 -24.83 4.62 -7.56
N GLN A 242 -24.40 5.81 -7.12
CA GLN A 242 -25.21 7.01 -7.13
C GLN A 242 -25.45 7.52 -8.56
N ALA A 243 -24.45 7.53 -9.42
CA ALA A 243 -24.60 7.88 -10.84
C ALA A 243 -25.63 6.97 -11.52
N ASN A 244 -25.57 5.65 -11.29
CA ASN A 244 -26.57 4.73 -11.80
C ASN A 244 -28.00 5.03 -11.28
N THR A 245 -28.14 5.34 -10.00
CA THR A 245 -29.43 5.73 -9.39
C THR A 245 -29.98 6.99 -10.01
N MET A 246 -29.15 7.98 -10.32
CA MET A 246 -29.48 9.22 -11.00
C MET A 246 -29.73 9.05 -12.50
N ARG A 247 -29.50 7.85 -13.06
CA ARG A 247 -29.52 7.58 -14.51
C ARG A 247 -28.56 8.48 -15.28
N TYR A 248 -27.45 8.82 -14.67
CA TYR A 248 -26.34 9.53 -15.29
C TYR A 248 -25.24 8.52 -15.65
N ALA A 249 -24.97 8.38 -16.93
CA ALA A 249 -24.07 7.37 -17.48
C ALA A 249 -22.92 7.99 -18.29
N PRO A 250 -22.04 8.81 -17.69
CA PRO A 250 -20.83 9.27 -18.33
C PRO A 250 -19.83 8.09 -18.43
N LYS A 251 -18.74 8.27 -19.18
CA LYS A 251 -17.59 7.39 -19.00
C LYS A 251 -16.94 7.68 -17.65
N PHE A 252 -16.35 6.66 -17.05
CA PHE A 252 -15.54 6.82 -15.83
C PHE A 252 -14.10 6.42 -16.12
N PHE A 253 -13.19 7.24 -15.63
CA PHE A 253 -11.75 6.98 -15.68
C PHE A 253 -11.13 7.28 -14.32
N SER A 254 -10.23 6.44 -13.85
CA SER A 254 -9.60 6.59 -12.54
C SER A 254 -8.10 6.32 -12.60
N ALA A 255 -7.44 6.62 -11.49
CA ALA A 255 -6.08 6.26 -11.20
C ALA A 255 -6.02 4.89 -10.49
N ASP A 256 -4.85 4.51 -10.00
CA ASP A 256 -4.58 3.23 -9.33
C ASP A 256 -5.47 2.97 -8.10
N GLY A 257 -5.87 4.01 -7.39
CA GLY A 257 -6.71 3.89 -6.19
C GLY A 257 -8.09 3.26 -6.42
N MET A 258 -8.53 3.09 -7.67
CA MET A 258 -9.76 2.34 -7.95
C MET A 258 -9.52 0.83 -8.01
N ASP A 259 -8.28 0.37 -8.14
CA ASP A 259 -7.99 -1.06 -8.24
C ASP A 259 -8.39 -1.79 -6.95
N GLY A 260 -9.05 -2.93 -7.11
CA GLY A 260 -9.70 -3.65 -6.03
C GLY A 260 -11.20 -3.39 -5.88
N ILE A 261 -11.79 -2.42 -6.63
CA ILE A 261 -13.23 -2.11 -6.54
C ILE A 261 -14.14 -3.32 -6.74
N LEU A 262 -13.72 -4.29 -7.56
CA LEU A 262 -14.49 -5.52 -7.82
C LEU A 262 -14.56 -6.47 -6.62
N THR A 263 -13.76 -6.24 -5.57
CA THR A 263 -13.76 -7.03 -4.34
C THR A 263 -14.52 -6.36 -3.19
N VAL A 264 -15.05 -5.14 -3.42
CA VAL A 264 -15.86 -4.43 -2.42
C VAL A 264 -17.11 -5.24 -2.08
N GLU A 265 -17.34 -5.43 -0.80
CA GLU A 265 -18.49 -6.20 -0.31
C GLU A 265 -19.82 -5.57 -0.76
N ASN A 266 -20.74 -6.40 -1.29
CA ASN A 266 -22.04 -5.97 -1.80
C ASN A 266 -21.99 -4.93 -2.95
N PHE A 267 -20.87 -4.80 -3.66
CA PHE A 267 -20.78 -3.98 -4.85
C PHE A 267 -21.32 -4.74 -6.07
N ASP A 268 -22.25 -4.11 -6.80
CA ASP A 268 -22.72 -4.67 -8.09
C ASP A 268 -21.62 -4.43 -9.15
N LYS A 269 -20.89 -5.49 -9.49
CA LYS A 269 -19.78 -5.46 -10.45
C LYS A 269 -20.18 -4.95 -11.84
N LYS A 270 -21.47 -5.02 -12.22
CA LYS A 270 -21.97 -4.46 -13.48
C LYS A 270 -21.81 -2.95 -13.56
N LEU A 271 -21.76 -2.27 -12.41
CA LEU A 271 -21.54 -0.83 -12.36
C LEU A 271 -20.11 -0.42 -12.76
N ALA A 272 -19.19 -1.38 -12.75
CA ALA A 272 -17.82 -1.18 -13.21
C ALA A 272 -17.60 -1.54 -14.68
N GLU A 273 -18.62 -2.02 -15.40
CA GLU A 273 -18.49 -2.31 -16.83
C GLU A 273 -18.18 -1.03 -17.61
N GLY A 274 -17.07 -1.03 -18.37
CA GLY A 274 -16.61 0.12 -19.15
C GLY A 274 -15.88 1.20 -18.34
N VAL A 275 -15.71 1.03 -17.05
CA VAL A 275 -14.82 1.86 -16.23
C VAL A 275 -13.36 1.56 -16.60
N MET A 276 -12.57 2.61 -16.77
CA MET A 276 -11.14 2.52 -17.06
C MET A 276 -10.33 3.00 -15.86
N LEU A 277 -9.20 2.37 -15.61
CA LEU A 277 -8.25 2.83 -14.60
C LEU A 277 -6.81 2.70 -15.11
N LEU A 278 -5.94 3.53 -14.58
CA LEU A 278 -4.52 3.44 -14.81
C LEU A 278 -3.94 2.43 -13.80
N THR A 279 -3.22 1.42 -14.29
CA THR A 279 -2.58 0.41 -13.45
C THR A 279 -1.32 -0.13 -14.12
N PRO A 280 -0.25 -0.44 -13.36
CA PRO A 280 0.96 -1.07 -13.89
C PRO A 280 0.82 -2.59 -14.00
N PHE A 281 -0.26 -3.19 -13.48
CA PHE A 281 -0.43 -4.63 -13.38
C PHE A 281 -1.80 -5.07 -13.92
N ALA A 282 -1.78 -6.12 -14.74
CA ALA A 282 -2.99 -6.76 -15.26
C ALA A 282 -2.97 -8.25 -14.88
N ALA A 283 -3.89 -8.66 -14.00
CA ALA A 283 -3.97 -10.04 -13.50
C ALA A 283 -4.28 -11.08 -14.59
N ASP A 284 -4.76 -10.66 -15.74
CA ASP A 284 -5.06 -11.50 -16.92
C ASP A 284 -3.91 -11.50 -17.96
N ALA A 285 -2.79 -10.85 -17.70
CA ALA A 285 -1.61 -10.92 -18.56
C ALA A 285 -1.08 -12.37 -18.67
N GLN A 286 -0.52 -12.68 -19.85
CA GLN A 286 -0.19 -14.07 -20.20
C GLN A 286 1.31 -14.38 -20.09
N ASP A 287 2.13 -13.46 -19.59
CA ASP A 287 3.51 -13.74 -19.31
C ASP A 287 3.66 -14.72 -18.14
N GLU A 288 4.74 -15.51 -18.14
CA GLU A 288 4.94 -16.62 -17.20
C GLU A 288 5.00 -16.16 -15.75
N ALA A 289 5.62 -15.00 -15.49
CA ALA A 289 5.77 -14.46 -14.14
C ALA A 289 4.42 -14.05 -13.55
N THR A 290 3.61 -13.32 -14.32
CA THR A 290 2.26 -12.91 -13.92
C THR A 290 1.35 -14.11 -13.71
N VAL A 291 1.32 -15.07 -14.64
CA VAL A 291 0.50 -16.29 -14.51
C VAL A 291 0.87 -17.07 -13.25
N LYS A 292 2.16 -17.25 -12.98
CA LYS A 292 2.65 -17.92 -11.77
C LYS A 292 2.21 -17.20 -10.51
N PHE A 293 2.40 -15.88 -10.46
CA PHE A 293 2.03 -15.05 -9.30
C PHE A 293 0.53 -15.10 -9.03
N VAL A 294 -0.29 -14.86 -10.06
CA VAL A 294 -1.76 -14.89 -9.95
C VAL A 294 -2.25 -16.25 -9.47
N THR A 295 -1.73 -17.34 -10.02
CA THR A 295 -2.08 -18.70 -9.58
C THR A 295 -1.72 -18.93 -8.13
N THR A 296 -0.48 -18.57 -7.72
CA THR A 296 -0.03 -18.71 -6.33
C THR A 296 -0.87 -17.88 -5.37
N TYR A 297 -1.23 -16.65 -5.76
CA TYR A 297 -2.05 -15.76 -4.96
C TYR A 297 -3.48 -16.33 -4.77
N GLN A 298 -4.10 -16.79 -5.86
CA GLN A 298 -5.43 -17.41 -5.81
C GLN A 298 -5.45 -18.68 -4.96
N ASP A 299 -4.43 -19.53 -5.09
CA ASP A 299 -4.33 -20.77 -4.31
C ASP A 299 -4.17 -20.50 -2.81
N LYS A 300 -3.44 -19.44 -2.44
CA LYS A 300 -3.18 -19.09 -1.04
C LYS A 300 -4.32 -18.29 -0.39
N PHE A 301 -4.92 -17.35 -1.11
CA PHE A 301 -5.82 -16.34 -0.54
C PHE A 301 -7.25 -16.40 -1.08
N GLY A 302 -7.51 -17.19 -2.13
CA GLY A 302 -8.86 -17.43 -2.66
C GLY A 302 -9.43 -16.28 -3.49
N GLU A 303 -8.61 -15.31 -3.89
CA GLU A 303 -9.01 -14.13 -4.66
C GLU A 303 -8.01 -13.80 -5.78
N VAL A 304 -8.42 -13.00 -6.75
CA VAL A 304 -7.54 -12.49 -7.81
C VAL A 304 -6.73 -11.33 -7.24
N PRO A 305 -5.39 -11.30 -7.41
CA PRO A 305 -4.58 -10.16 -6.95
C PRO A 305 -4.90 -8.90 -7.74
N ASN A 306 -4.81 -7.76 -7.06
CA ASN A 306 -4.76 -6.44 -7.66
C ASN A 306 -3.31 -5.93 -7.76
N GLN A 307 -3.10 -4.73 -8.30
CA GLN A 307 -1.75 -4.17 -8.45
C GLN A 307 -0.99 -4.05 -7.12
N PHE A 308 -1.65 -3.74 -6.00
CA PHE A 308 -1.00 -3.59 -4.69
C PHE A 308 -0.34 -4.88 -4.21
N ALA A 309 -0.88 -6.03 -4.61
CA ALA A 309 -0.24 -7.31 -4.36
C ALA A 309 1.04 -7.48 -5.20
N ALA A 310 1.02 -7.06 -6.46
CA ALA A 310 2.18 -7.09 -7.34
C ALA A 310 3.27 -6.09 -6.87
N ASP A 311 2.88 -4.86 -6.51
CA ASP A 311 3.80 -3.87 -5.93
C ASP A 311 4.48 -4.38 -4.65
N GLY A 312 3.70 -5.07 -3.80
CA GLY A 312 4.24 -5.67 -2.57
C GLY A 312 5.23 -6.80 -2.84
N TYR A 313 4.96 -7.62 -3.83
CA TYR A 313 5.86 -8.67 -4.29
C TYR A 313 7.17 -8.07 -4.83
N ASP A 314 7.08 -7.07 -5.72
CA ASP A 314 8.22 -6.41 -6.32
C ASP A 314 9.07 -5.66 -5.28
N ALA A 315 8.44 -4.99 -4.31
CA ALA A 315 9.15 -4.29 -3.23
C ALA A 315 10.04 -5.24 -2.40
N ILE A 316 9.58 -6.46 -2.11
CA ILE A 316 10.39 -7.45 -1.38
C ILE A 316 11.55 -7.95 -2.25
N TYR A 317 11.34 -8.13 -3.56
CA TYR A 317 12.44 -8.48 -4.47
C TYR A 317 13.44 -7.33 -4.64
N ALA A 318 13.00 -6.07 -4.59
CA ALA A 318 13.89 -4.91 -4.56
C ALA A 318 14.74 -4.88 -3.28
N ILE A 319 14.14 -5.13 -2.11
CA ILE A 319 14.89 -5.30 -0.85
C ILE A 319 15.92 -6.42 -0.97
N LYS A 320 15.52 -7.59 -1.51
CA LYS A 320 16.44 -8.72 -1.74
C LYS A 320 17.63 -8.31 -2.60
N ALA A 321 17.36 -7.72 -3.76
CA ALA A 321 18.41 -7.31 -4.69
C ALA A 321 19.37 -6.28 -4.08
N ALA A 322 18.84 -5.33 -3.28
CA ALA A 322 19.65 -4.34 -2.59
C ALA A 322 20.52 -4.97 -1.48
N LEU A 323 19.97 -5.90 -0.69
CA LEU A 323 20.73 -6.63 0.34
C LEU A 323 21.84 -7.49 -0.28
N GLU A 324 21.57 -8.17 -1.38
CA GLU A 324 22.57 -8.95 -2.12
C GLU A 324 23.66 -8.04 -2.72
N LYS A 325 23.27 -6.91 -3.33
CA LYS A 325 24.20 -5.92 -3.89
C LYS A 325 25.10 -5.30 -2.85
N ALA A 326 24.57 -5.05 -1.66
CA ALA A 326 25.31 -4.50 -0.52
C ALA A 326 26.14 -5.56 0.23
N GLU A 327 26.08 -6.85 -0.15
CA GLU A 327 26.66 -7.95 0.60
C GLU A 327 26.29 -7.92 2.09
N ALA A 328 25.04 -7.48 2.37
CA ALA A 328 24.57 -7.25 3.73
C ALA A 328 24.42 -8.55 4.51
N THR A 329 24.62 -8.45 5.83
CA THR A 329 24.50 -9.57 6.77
C THR A 329 23.46 -9.25 7.86
N PRO A 330 22.77 -10.26 8.43
CA PRO A 330 21.67 -10.04 9.37
C PRO A 330 22.13 -9.50 10.74
N ASP A 331 23.40 -9.55 11.08
CA ASP A 331 23.97 -8.97 12.30
C ASP A 331 24.24 -7.46 12.22
N MET A 332 24.12 -6.86 11.03
CA MET A 332 24.20 -5.42 10.86
C MET A 332 23.07 -4.70 11.62
N SER A 333 23.37 -3.57 12.21
CA SER A 333 22.33 -2.72 12.81
C SER A 333 21.39 -2.15 11.72
N ALA A 334 20.17 -1.74 12.11
CA ALA A 334 19.25 -1.10 11.19
C ALA A 334 19.84 0.14 10.50
N SER A 335 20.66 0.91 11.26
CA SER A 335 21.35 2.09 10.74
C SER A 335 22.45 1.72 9.76
N ASP A 336 23.26 0.70 10.02
CA ASP A 336 24.30 0.24 9.10
C ASP A 336 23.69 -0.35 7.83
N LEU A 337 22.58 -1.09 7.94
CA LEU A 337 21.81 -1.57 6.79
C LEU A 337 21.27 -0.40 5.97
N CYS A 338 20.72 0.63 6.59
CA CYS A 338 20.25 1.82 5.88
C CYS A 338 21.36 2.47 5.05
N GLU A 339 22.55 2.66 5.64
CA GLU A 339 23.69 3.23 4.94
C GLU A 339 24.20 2.35 3.79
N ALA A 340 24.13 1.04 3.93
CA ALA A 340 24.50 0.10 2.87
C ALA A 340 23.45 0.03 1.74
N LEU A 341 22.16 0.07 2.09
CA LEU A 341 21.06 -0.09 1.13
C LEU A 341 20.79 1.15 0.29
N LYS A 342 20.95 2.36 0.83
CA LYS A 342 20.76 3.62 0.07
C LYS A 342 21.54 3.65 -1.26
N PRO A 343 22.86 3.44 -1.30
CA PRO A 343 23.59 3.39 -2.56
C PRO A 343 23.29 2.12 -3.37
N ALA A 344 23.00 0.99 -2.74
CA ALA A 344 22.69 -0.25 -3.44
C ALA A 344 21.40 -0.13 -4.27
N MET A 345 20.36 0.50 -3.73
CA MET A 345 19.09 0.73 -4.44
C MET A 345 19.26 1.51 -5.74
N THR A 346 20.23 2.42 -5.83
CA THR A 346 20.49 3.17 -7.06
C THR A 346 21.34 2.39 -8.09
N GLN A 347 21.76 1.18 -7.78
CA GLN A 347 22.64 0.35 -8.60
C GLN A 347 22.04 -1.01 -8.97
N ILE A 348 20.83 -1.27 -8.54
CA ILE A 348 20.08 -2.48 -8.93
C ILE A 348 19.13 -2.15 -10.07
N SER A 349 18.71 -3.18 -10.77
CA SER A 349 17.58 -3.20 -11.68
C SER A 349 16.90 -4.55 -11.53
N ILE A 350 15.60 -4.54 -11.35
CA ILE A 350 14.78 -5.74 -11.25
C ILE A 350 13.74 -5.75 -12.36
N GLN A 351 13.39 -6.93 -12.85
CA GLN A 351 12.22 -7.12 -13.69
C GLN A 351 11.10 -7.63 -12.79
N GLY A 352 10.21 -6.71 -12.44
CA GLY A 352 9.06 -6.99 -11.57
C GLY A 352 7.80 -7.39 -12.33
N LEU A 353 6.74 -7.63 -11.58
CA LEU A 353 5.38 -7.85 -12.09
C LEU A 353 4.74 -6.54 -12.58
N THR A 354 5.16 -5.41 -12.03
CA THR A 354 4.65 -4.08 -12.34
C THR A 354 5.53 -3.34 -13.36
N GLY A 355 6.60 -3.96 -13.81
CA GLY A 355 7.50 -3.43 -14.83
C GLY A 355 8.98 -3.67 -14.52
N GLY A 356 9.86 -3.00 -15.27
CA GLY A 356 11.30 -2.97 -15.01
C GLY A 356 11.65 -1.75 -14.17
N GLU A 357 12.35 -1.96 -13.07
CA GLU A 357 12.73 -0.95 -12.10
C GLU A 357 14.25 -0.91 -11.86
#